data_e69c8f85693d817089c178002c14209e
#
_entry.id   e69c8f85693d817089c178002c14209e
#
_cell.length_a   1.000
_cell.length_b   1.000
_cell.length_c   1.000
_cell.angle_alpha   90.00
_cell.angle_beta   90.00
_cell.angle_gamma   90.00
#
_symmetry.space_group_name_H-M   'P 1'
#
loop_
_entity.id
_entity.type
_entity.pdbx_description
1 polymer ?
#
loop_
_entity_poly.entity_id
_entity_poly.type
_entity_poly.pdbx_seq_one_letter_code
_entity_poly.pdbx_strand_id
1 'polypeptide(L)'
;MKLNKLTIAVAAVILVAVYFCMNRLTQSPGRDNSILENAPAQESESRAGDTPDARQTQQASDAHGTRNDVAAALPQGKVRIRIGLPKPTFGGTPREIKGANNLEPPRDGKPYPPIIVPEGCGTLLSLECKVTSSDPDPILGELSYITDGEKEWDSAAYVELAPGTQWVQIDLGQEREIHGVCVWHNFYEPRVYRDVVCQVSNDPDFIDDIVTVFNNDHDNSSKLGVGKDKEYIETNEGRPFPVNAVKGRYVRFYSRGNTANEMNHYIEIEIYGR
;
A
#
# COMPACT_ATOMS: atom_id res chain seq x y z
N MET A 1 -38.43 10.62 -33.74
CA MET A 1 -37.46 9.69 -33.11
C MET A 1 -37.34 10.10 -31.64
N LYS A 2 -37.94 9.33 -30.70
CA LYS A 2 -37.88 9.69 -29.26
C LYS A 2 -36.58 9.15 -28.70
N LEU A 3 -35.65 10.05 -28.32
CA LEU A 3 -34.43 9.64 -27.60
C LEU A 3 -34.81 9.01 -26.25
N ASN A 4 -34.21 7.86 -25.97
CA ASN A 4 -34.46 7.13 -24.72
C ASN A 4 -33.79 7.87 -23.53
N LYS A 5 -34.49 7.92 -22.36
CA LYS A 5 -33.99 8.63 -21.16
C LYS A 5 -32.56 8.20 -20.74
N LEU A 6 -32.19 6.96 -21.02
CA LEU A 6 -30.84 6.42 -20.76
C LEU A 6 -29.78 7.09 -21.65
N THR A 7 -30.08 7.38 -22.91
CA THR A 7 -29.15 8.05 -23.86
C THR A 7 -28.89 9.50 -23.45
N ILE A 8 -29.90 10.17 -22.87
CA ILE A 8 -29.77 11.56 -22.38
C ILE A 8 -28.88 11.59 -21.10
N ALA A 9 -29.01 10.62 -20.19
CA ALA A 9 -28.22 10.54 -18.96
C ALA A 9 -26.73 10.29 -19.27
N VAL A 10 -26.41 9.39 -20.19
CA VAL A 10 -25.02 9.10 -20.59
C VAL A 10 -24.37 10.31 -21.27
N ALA A 11 -25.10 11.02 -22.12
CA ALA A 11 -24.57 12.24 -22.76
C ALA A 11 -24.30 13.38 -21.75
N ALA A 12 -25.09 13.50 -20.69
CA ALA A 12 -24.90 14.50 -19.64
C ALA A 12 -23.64 14.21 -18.80
N VAL A 13 -23.37 12.94 -18.47
CA VAL A 13 -22.17 12.55 -17.71
C VAL A 13 -20.89 12.80 -18.52
N ILE A 14 -20.88 12.51 -19.82
CA ILE A 14 -19.74 12.77 -20.71
C ILE A 14 -19.48 14.27 -20.83
N LEU A 15 -20.51 15.10 -20.93
CA LEU A 15 -20.36 16.56 -21.00
C LEU A 15 -19.76 17.17 -19.72
N VAL A 16 -20.14 16.66 -18.56
CA VAL A 16 -19.58 17.11 -17.27
C VAL A 16 -18.11 16.71 -17.14
N ALA A 17 -17.74 15.49 -17.53
CA ALA A 17 -16.35 15.03 -17.50
C ALA A 17 -15.45 15.85 -18.45
N VAL A 18 -15.91 16.18 -19.65
CA VAL A 18 -15.19 17.01 -20.60
C VAL A 18 -15.04 18.45 -20.10
N TYR A 19 -16.06 19.02 -19.46
CA TYR A 19 -16.01 20.35 -18.86
C TYR A 19 -14.98 20.43 -17.72
N PHE A 20 -14.92 19.44 -16.84
CA PHE A 20 -13.92 19.37 -15.78
C PHE A 20 -12.48 19.18 -16.31
N CYS A 21 -12.30 18.39 -17.37
CA CYS A 21 -11.00 18.18 -18.00
C CYS A 21 -10.49 19.46 -18.69
N MET A 22 -11.37 20.19 -19.39
CA MET A 22 -11.00 21.46 -20.04
C MET A 22 -10.70 22.59 -19.03
N ASN A 23 -11.39 22.64 -17.89
CA ASN A 23 -11.14 23.65 -16.86
C ASN A 23 -9.80 23.44 -16.11
N ARG A 24 -9.29 22.21 -16.06
CA ARG A 24 -7.95 21.92 -15.51
C ARG A 24 -6.81 22.37 -16.43
N LEU A 25 -7.04 22.44 -17.72
CA LEU A 25 -6.03 22.86 -18.72
C LEU A 25 -5.89 24.38 -18.84
N THR A 26 -6.80 25.16 -18.28
CA THR A 26 -6.79 26.64 -18.37
C THR A 26 -6.29 27.35 -17.11
N GLN A 27 -5.94 26.61 -16.03
CA GLN A 27 -5.33 27.19 -14.84
C GLN A 27 -3.83 26.87 -14.78
N SER A 28 -3.04 27.56 -15.60
CA SER A 28 -1.59 27.69 -15.38
C SER A 28 -1.34 28.88 -14.44
N PRO A 29 -0.56 28.72 -13.36
CA PRO A 29 -0.15 29.85 -12.54
C PRO A 29 0.81 30.72 -13.32
N GLY A 30 0.48 32.01 -13.43
CA GLY A 30 1.30 33.02 -14.06
C GLY A 30 2.69 33.11 -13.42
N ARG A 31 3.73 32.99 -14.24
CA ARG A 31 5.09 33.36 -13.88
C ARG A 31 5.18 34.87 -13.82
N ASP A 32 5.46 35.40 -12.66
CA ASP A 32 5.86 36.79 -12.44
C ASP A 32 7.32 36.96 -12.90
N ASN A 33 7.49 37.69 -13.98
CA ASN A 33 8.78 38.09 -14.53
C ASN A 33 9.04 39.54 -14.09
N SER A 34 9.65 39.73 -12.95
CA SER A 34 10.31 41.00 -12.63
C SER A 34 11.50 40.68 -11.74
N ILE A 35 12.68 40.77 -12.30
CA ILE A 35 13.93 41.36 -11.80
C ILE A 35 15.06 40.86 -12.73
N LEU A 36 15.31 41.68 -13.77
CA LEU A 36 16.59 41.74 -14.44
C LEU A 36 17.06 43.19 -14.27
N GLU A 37 18.17 43.37 -13.56
CA GLU A 37 19.18 44.37 -13.94
C GLU A 37 20.36 44.30 -12.96
N ASN A 38 21.55 44.32 -13.62
CA ASN A 38 22.87 44.68 -13.13
C ASN A 38 23.88 43.57 -12.83
N ALA A 39 24.60 43.27 -13.93
CA ALA A 39 25.99 42.81 -13.87
C ALA A 39 26.95 44.00 -13.80
N PRO A 40 28.22 43.83 -13.37
CA PRO A 40 29.29 44.02 -14.33
C PRO A 40 30.31 42.89 -14.42
N ALA A 41 30.83 42.75 -15.61
CA ALA A 41 31.92 41.90 -16.02
C ALA A 41 33.25 42.30 -15.38
N GLN A 42 34.13 41.33 -15.11
CA GLN A 42 35.58 41.53 -15.15
C GLN A 42 36.26 40.30 -15.75
N GLU A 43 36.91 40.55 -16.87
CA GLU A 43 37.95 39.71 -17.50
C GLU A 43 39.24 39.74 -16.67
N SER A 44 40.01 38.66 -16.69
CA SER A 44 41.46 38.58 -17.00
C SER A 44 41.98 37.15 -16.75
N GLU A 45 42.39 36.56 -17.81
CA GLU A 45 43.75 36.24 -18.31
C GLU A 45 44.47 35.05 -17.65
N SER A 46 44.65 34.09 -18.51
CA SER A 46 45.69 33.07 -18.73
C SER A 46 46.90 32.98 -17.79
N ARG A 47 47.26 31.75 -17.42
CA ARG A 47 48.64 31.24 -17.63
C ARG A 47 48.72 29.70 -17.57
N ALA A 48 49.37 29.16 -18.60
CA ALA A 48 49.75 27.80 -18.74
C ALA A 48 50.95 27.44 -17.81
N GLY A 49 51.10 26.20 -17.47
CA GLY A 49 52.36 25.66 -16.91
C GLY A 49 52.26 24.29 -16.28
N ASP A 50 52.71 23.29 -17.02
CA ASP A 50 53.41 22.06 -16.60
C ASP A 50 52.67 20.93 -15.82
N THR A 51 52.53 19.82 -16.54
CA THR A 51 52.60 18.45 -16.01
C THR A 51 54.01 18.08 -15.55
N PRO A 52 54.17 17.18 -14.52
CA PRO A 52 54.38 15.78 -14.89
C PRO A 52 53.68 14.73 -13.98
N ASP A 53 53.23 13.69 -14.66
CA ASP A 53 53.27 12.26 -14.38
C ASP A 53 53.59 11.77 -12.94
N ALA A 54 52.60 11.09 -12.35
CA ALA A 54 52.86 9.94 -11.47
C ALA A 54 51.55 9.13 -11.29
N ARG A 55 51.56 7.95 -11.92
CA ARG A 55 50.62 6.85 -11.65
C ARG A 55 50.53 6.58 -10.14
N GLN A 56 49.34 6.65 -9.58
CA GLN A 56 48.96 5.80 -8.45
C GLN A 56 47.52 5.35 -8.65
N THR A 57 47.40 4.12 -9.07
CA THR A 57 46.23 3.25 -8.95
C THR A 57 45.83 3.17 -7.49
N GLN A 58 44.76 3.86 -7.10
CA GLN A 58 44.03 3.54 -5.89
C GLN A 58 42.73 2.87 -6.27
N GLN A 59 42.71 1.56 -6.04
CA GLN A 59 41.52 0.74 -5.99
C GLN A 59 40.55 1.38 -4.96
N ALA A 60 39.45 1.93 -5.44
CA ALA A 60 38.30 2.18 -4.60
C ALA A 60 37.72 0.81 -4.24
N SER A 61 38.01 0.34 -3.04
CA SER A 61 37.35 -0.79 -2.43
C SER A 61 35.90 -0.40 -2.17
N ASP A 62 34.99 -1.04 -2.87
CA ASP A 62 33.56 -1.06 -2.55
C ASP A 62 33.37 -1.65 -1.15
N ALA A 63 33.38 -0.78 -0.16
CA ALA A 63 32.91 -1.11 1.16
C ALA A 63 31.35 -1.15 1.14
N HIS A 64 30.82 -2.20 0.52
CA HIS A 64 29.45 -2.62 0.80
C HIS A 64 29.44 -3.12 2.26
N GLY A 65 29.10 -2.22 3.15
CA GLY A 65 28.87 -2.55 4.55
C GLY A 65 27.74 -3.57 4.66
N THR A 66 28.09 -4.84 4.64
CA THR A 66 27.26 -5.91 5.15
C THR A 66 26.99 -5.59 6.61
N ARG A 67 25.85 -4.96 6.90
CA ARG A 67 25.29 -4.98 8.25
C ARG A 67 25.08 -6.45 8.60
N ASN A 68 25.97 -6.99 9.40
CA ASN A 68 25.74 -8.23 10.12
C ASN A 68 24.60 -7.98 11.12
N ASP A 69 23.37 -8.02 10.64
CA ASP A 69 22.22 -8.31 11.47
C ASP A 69 22.48 -9.72 11.99
N VAL A 70 22.93 -9.82 13.22
CA VAL A 70 22.96 -11.07 13.97
C VAL A 70 21.49 -11.48 14.12
N ALA A 71 20.97 -12.15 13.10
CA ALA A 71 19.65 -12.73 13.13
C ALA A 71 19.64 -13.72 14.29
N ALA A 72 18.97 -13.38 15.37
CA ALA A 72 18.75 -14.31 16.47
C ALA A 72 18.26 -15.64 15.89
N ALA A 73 18.92 -16.73 16.26
CA ALA A 73 18.59 -18.06 15.75
C ALA A 73 17.10 -18.31 16.04
N LEU A 74 16.37 -18.72 15.01
CA LEU A 74 14.96 -19.06 15.18
C LEU A 74 14.83 -20.31 16.05
N PRO A 75 13.77 -20.45 16.83
CA PRO A 75 13.46 -21.69 17.52
C PRO A 75 13.41 -22.86 16.54
N GLN A 76 13.79 -24.05 17.00
CA GLN A 76 13.77 -25.25 16.17
C GLN A 76 12.38 -25.51 15.58
N GLY A 77 12.30 -25.85 14.29
CA GLY A 77 11.03 -26.08 13.56
C GLY A 77 10.23 -24.81 13.26
N LYS A 78 10.86 -23.64 13.35
CA LYS A 78 10.25 -22.36 12.97
C LYS A 78 11.00 -21.71 11.81
N VAL A 79 10.23 -21.03 10.95
CA VAL A 79 10.75 -20.27 9.82
C VAL A 79 10.16 -18.86 9.83
N ARG A 80 10.88 -17.93 9.22
CA ARG A 80 10.39 -16.57 8.99
C ARG A 80 9.69 -16.52 7.64
N ILE A 81 8.47 -15.96 7.59
CA ILE A 81 7.83 -15.62 6.32
C ILE A 81 8.68 -14.56 5.61
N ARG A 82 8.98 -14.78 4.35
CA ARG A 82 9.70 -13.82 3.50
C ARG A 82 8.69 -13.01 2.69
N ILE A 83 8.50 -11.78 3.09
CA ILE A 83 7.65 -10.82 2.40
C ILE A 83 8.54 -9.99 1.47
N GLY A 84 8.27 -10.02 0.16
CA GLY A 84 8.93 -9.17 -0.82
C GLY A 84 8.43 -7.74 -0.68
N LEU A 85 9.32 -6.79 -0.37
CA LEU A 85 8.93 -5.39 -0.20
C LEU A 85 9.20 -4.61 -1.48
N PRO A 86 8.24 -3.80 -1.97
CA PRO A 86 8.46 -2.85 -3.05
C PRO A 86 9.35 -1.69 -2.59
N LYS A 87 9.82 -0.88 -3.53
CA LYS A 87 10.61 0.30 -3.23
C LYS A 87 9.79 1.35 -2.49
N PRO A 88 10.38 2.09 -1.55
CA PRO A 88 9.68 3.18 -0.87
C PRO A 88 9.39 4.33 -1.85
N THR A 89 8.21 4.94 -1.73
CA THR A 89 7.77 6.05 -2.57
C THR A 89 8.10 7.43 -1.99
N PHE A 90 8.38 7.49 -0.69
CA PHE A 90 8.75 8.73 0.01
C PHE A 90 9.84 8.47 1.06
N GLY A 91 10.60 9.50 1.36
CA GLY A 91 11.67 9.44 2.36
C GLY A 91 11.18 9.86 3.74
N GLY A 92 11.18 8.90 4.67
CA GLY A 92 10.77 9.11 6.06
C GLY A 92 9.25 9.09 6.27
N THR A 93 8.81 8.33 7.26
CA THR A 93 7.40 8.24 7.65
C THR A 93 7.09 9.36 8.65
N PRO A 94 6.03 10.16 8.45
CA PRO A 94 5.63 11.15 9.43
C PRO A 94 5.25 10.49 10.77
N ARG A 95 5.41 11.21 11.86
CA ARG A 95 5.04 10.71 13.21
C ARG A 95 3.55 10.86 13.50
N GLU A 96 2.92 11.81 12.83
CA GLU A 96 1.51 12.14 13.00
C GLU A 96 0.86 12.37 11.65
N ILE A 97 -0.39 11.97 11.52
CA ILE A 97 -1.24 12.28 10.36
C ILE A 97 -2.57 12.84 10.89
N LYS A 98 -2.99 13.96 10.34
CA LYS A 98 -4.25 14.59 10.71
C LYS A 98 -5.42 13.65 10.40
N GLY A 99 -6.28 13.41 11.38
CA GLY A 99 -7.47 12.57 11.24
C GLY A 99 -7.25 11.08 11.59
N ALA A 100 -6.05 10.69 12.05
CA ALA A 100 -5.81 9.42 12.70
C ALA A 100 -5.91 9.62 14.23
N ASN A 101 -6.74 8.82 14.91
CA ASN A 101 -7.04 9.01 16.34
C ASN A 101 -6.47 7.90 17.22
N ASN A 102 -6.08 6.76 16.64
CA ASN A 102 -5.61 5.58 17.35
C ASN A 102 -4.32 5.03 16.75
N LEU A 103 -3.46 5.93 16.25
CA LEU A 103 -2.24 5.59 15.53
C LEU A 103 -1.25 4.80 16.40
N GLU A 104 -0.57 3.83 15.80
CA GLU A 104 0.54 3.13 16.45
C GLU A 104 1.71 4.10 16.74
N PRO A 105 2.52 3.85 17.78
CA PRO A 105 3.72 4.65 18.02
C PRO A 105 4.66 4.65 16.83
N PRO A 106 5.39 5.76 16.56
CA PRO A 106 6.39 5.81 15.52
C PRO A 106 7.42 4.70 15.65
N ARG A 107 7.72 3.98 14.56
CA ARG A 107 8.71 2.91 14.55
C ARG A 107 10.16 3.42 14.39
N ASP A 108 10.35 4.70 14.09
CA ASP A 108 11.65 5.37 13.96
C ASP A 108 12.64 4.62 13.03
N GLY A 109 12.14 4.21 11.86
CA GLY A 109 12.91 3.47 10.86
C GLY A 109 13.13 1.98 11.15
N LYS A 110 12.54 1.45 12.22
CA LYS A 110 12.55 0.01 12.49
C LYS A 110 11.49 -0.68 11.62
N PRO A 111 11.81 -1.82 10.98
CA PRO A 111 10.83 -2.60 10.24
C PRO A 111 9.80 -3.23 11.18
N TYR A 112 8.69 -3.70 10.63
CA TYR A 112 7.77 -4.55 11.38
C TYR A 112 8.46 -5.82 11.87
N PRO A 113 8.06 -6.34 13.04
CA PRO A 113 8.54 -7.64 13.50
C PRO A 113 8.26 -8.73 12.45
N PRO A 114 9.22 -9.64 12.21
CA PRO A 114 9.01 -10.72 11.26
C PRO A 114 7.92 -11.67 11.75
N ILE A 115 7.09 -12.16 10.82
CA ILE A 115 6.13 -13.22 11.11
C ILE A 115 6.90 -14.55 11.15
N ILE A 116 6.87 -15.23 12.30
CA ILE A 116 7.55 -16.50 12.55
C ILE A 116 6.51 -17.60 12.69
N VAL A 117 6.60 -18.62 11.84
CA VAL A 117 5.60 -19.70 11.72
C VAL A 117 6.26 -21.07 11.82
N PRO A 118 5.52 -22.15 12.05
CA PRO A 118 6.05 -23.51 11.93
C PRO A 118 6.61 -23.75 10.52
N GLU A 119 7.62 -24.60 10.43
CA GLU A 119 8.12 -25.07 9.14
C GLU A 119 6.99 -25.66 8.29
N GLY A 120 6.96 -25.32 7.00
CA GLY A 120 5.87 -25.70 6.09
C GLY A 120 4.62 -24.81 6.14
N CYS A 121 4.54 -23.82 7.05
CA CYS A 121 3.38 -22.92 7.18
C CYS A 121 3.63 -21.51 6.62
N GLY A 122 4.63 -21.32 5.77
CA GLY A 122 5.00 -20.02 5.18
C GLY A 122 4.75 -19.92 3.68
N THR A 123 3.92 -20.77 3.10
CA THR A 123 3.60 -20.72 1.66
C THR A 123 2.65 -19.55 1.39
N LEU A 124 2.89 -18.78 0.32
CA LEU A 124 1.95 -17.79 -0.18
C LEU A 124 0.74 -18.49 -0.79
N LEU A 125 -0.43 -18.26 -0.21
CA LEU A 125 -1.69 -18.94 -0.56
C LEU A 125 -2.59 -18.11 -1.48
N SER A 126 -2.44 -16.78 -1.46
CA SER A 126 -3.34 -15.83 -2.13
C SER A 126 -2.98 -15.54 -3.59
N LEU A 127 -1.77 -15.93 -4.05
CA LEU A 127 -1.32 -15.60 -5.41
C LEU A 127 -2.31 -16.11 -6.46
N GLU A 128 -2.76 -15.21 -7.36
CA GLU A 128 -3.74 -15.46 -8.43
C GLU A 128 -5.09 -16.01 -7.94
N CYS A 129 -5.40 -15.87 -6.64
CA CYS A 129 -6.69 -16.25 -6.10
C CYS A 129 -7.80 -15.32 -6.59
N LYS A 130 -9.01 -15.86 -6.72
CA LYS A 130 -10.18 -15.08 -7.10
C LYS A 130 -10.53 -14.07 -6.01
N VAL A 131 -10.73 -12.82 -6.42
CA VAL A 131 -11.20 -11.73 -5.56
C VAL A 131 -12.61 -11.31 -5.93
N THR A 132 -13.43 -11.04 -4.94
CA THR A 132 -14.74 -10.40 -5.06
C THR A 132 -14.81 -9.20 -4.11
N SER A 133 -15.78 -8.32 -4.29
CA SER A 133 -15.89 -7.07 -3.54
C SER A 133 -17.35 -6.69 -3.29
N SER A 134 -17.59 -5.86 -2.27
CA SER A 134 -18.87 -5.18 -2.06
C SER A 134 -19.18 -4.18 -3.18
N ASP A 135 -18.16 -3.70 -3.86
CA ASP A 135 -18.23 -2.84 -5.04
C ASP A 135 -17.71 -3.63 -6.24
N PRO A 136 -18.59 -4.34 -6.97
CA PRO A 136 -18.17 -5.26 -8.04
C PRO A 136 -17.60 -4.56 -9.28
N ASP A 137 -17.85 -3.24 -9.41
CA ASP A 137 -17.36 -2.39 -10.50
C ASP A 137 -16.45 -1.29 -9.93
N PRO A 138 -15.19 -1.58 -9.57
CA PRO A 138 -14.26 -0.61 -8.98
C PRO A 138 -14.16 0.67 -9.83
N ILE A 139 -14.00 1.82 -9.16
CA ILE A 139 -13.81 3.12 -9.83
C ILE A 139 -12.51 3.11 -10.65
N LEU A 140 -11.48 2.41 -10.15
CA LEU A 140 -10.20 2.22 -10.82
C LEU A 140 -9.67 0.81 -10.55
N GLY A 141 -8.98 0.26 -11.54
CA GLY A 141 -8.32 -1.04 -11.45
C GLY A 141 -9.27 -2.23 -11.59
N GLU A 142 -8.72 -3.41 -11.46
CA GLU A 142 -9.45 -4.69 -11.51
C GLU A 142 -9.18 -5.47 -10.23
N LEU A 143 -10.19 -6.18 -9.72
CA LEU A 143 -10.07 -6.92 -8.46
C LEU A 143 -8.94 -7.96 -8.46
N SER A 144 -8.55 -8.47 -9.63
CA SER A 144 -7.43 -9.41 -9.80
C SER A 144 -6.07 -8.82 -9.39
N TYR A 145 -5.90 -7.49 -9.41
CA TYR A 145 -4.66 -6.84 -8.99
C TYR A 145 -4.32 -7.06 -7.51
N ILE A 146 -5.34 -7.37 -6.69
CA ILE A 146 -5.17 -7.54 -5.23
C ILE A 146 -4.39 -8.81 -4.86
N THR A 147 -4.22 -9.73 -5.81
CA THR A 147 -3.55 -11.03 -5.59
C THR A 147 -2.59 -11.41 -6.71
N ASP A 148 -2.17 -10.47 -7.57
CA ASP A 148 -1.29 -10.75 -8.71
C ASP A 148 0.21 -10.78 -8.35
N GLY A 149 0.56 -10.38 -7.12
CA GLY A 149 1.92 -10.35 -6.60
C GLY A 149 2.69 -9.07 -6.95
N GLU A 150 2.09 -8.13 -7.70
CA GLU A 150 2.74 -6.88 -8.11
C GLU A 150 2.49 -5.78 -7.07
N LYS A 151 3.56 -5.14 -6.60
CA LYS A 151 3.51 -4.12 -5.55
C LYS A 151 4.34 -2.88 -5.84
N GLU A 152 5.16 -2.90 -6.90
CA GLU A 152 6.01 -1.76 -7.25
C GLU A 152 5.16 -0.58 -7.71
N TRP A 153 5.38 0.59 -7.13
CA TRP A 153 4.57 1.79 -7.36
C TRP A 153 4.58 2.28 -8.82
N ASP A 154 5.58 1.91 -9.60
CA ASP A 154 5.75 2.28 -11.00
C ASP A 154 5.11 1.28 -11.98
N SER A 155 4.74 0.09 -11.50
CA SER A 155 4.12 -0.97 -12.29
C SER A 155 2.80 -1.47 -11.71
N ALA A 156 2.65 -1.49 -10.36
CA ALA A 156 1.42 -1.91 -9.73
C ALA A 156 0.29 -0.89 -9.94
N ALA A 157 -0.86 -1.38 -10.36
CA ALA A 157 -2.10 -0.64 -10.29
C ALA A 157 -2.77 -0.90 -8.94
N TYR A 158 -3.48 0.09 -8.42
CA TYR A 158 -4.32 -0.12 -7.25
C TYR A 158 -5.80 -0.20 -7.65
N VAL A 159 -6.56 -0.91 -6.84
CA VAL A 159 -8.02 -0.97 -6.95
C VAL A 159 -8.61 0.14 -6.10
N GLU A 160 -9.49 0.97 -6.67
CA GLU A 160 -10.22 2.01 -5.95
C GLU A 160 -11.70 1.65 -5.87
N LEU A 161 -12.19 1.48 -4.65
CA LEU A 161 -13.59 1.21 -4.35
C LEU A 161 -14.28 2.48 -3.83
N ALA A 162 -15.60 2.52 -3.95
CA ALA A 162 -16.46 3.62 -3.53
C ALA A 162 -16.29 4.01 -2.04
N PRO A 163 -16.75 5.22 -1.64
CA PRO A 163 -16.81 5.65 -0.25
C PRO A 163 -17.67 4.73 0.63
N GLY A 164 -17.50 4.89 1.95
CA GLY A 164 -18.19 4.08 2.96
C GLY A 164 -17.41 2.81 3.30
N THR A 165 -18.04 1.93 4.09
CA THR A 165 -17.44 0.64 4.41
C THR A 165 -17.50 -0.27 3.19
N GLN A 166 -16.34 -0.60 2.65
CA GLN A 166 -16.19 -1.54 1.54
C GLN A 166 -15.41 -2.76 1.99
N TRP A 167 -15.55 -3.86 1.25
CA TRP A 167 -14.75 -5.06 1.47
C TRP A 167 -14.25 -5.68 0.16
N VAL A 168 -13.13 -6.36 0.27
CA VAL A 168 -12.61 -7.30 -0.72
C VAL A 168 -12.50 -8.68 -0.09
N GLN A 169 -12.79 -9.74 -0.85
CA GLN A 169 -12.78 -11.12 -0.37
C GLN A 169 -11.98 -11.99 -1.31
N ILE A 170 -11.02 -12.72 -0.73
CA ILE A 170 -10.15 -13.64 -1.43
C ILE A 170 -10.65 -15.07 -1.17
N ASP A 171 -10.86 -15.86 -2.23
CA ASP A 171 -11.22 -17.29 -2.17
C ASP A 171 -9.95 -18.12 -2.35
N LEU A 172 -9.46 -18.74 -1.29
CA LEU A 172 -8.28 -19.62 -1.31
C LEU A 172 -8.54 -20.98 -1.98
N GLY A 173 -9.73 -21.18 -2.57
CA GLY A 173 -10.13 -22.37 -3.30
C GLY A 173 -10.56 -23.54 -2.41
N GLN A 174 -10.00 -23.65 -1.21
CA GLN A 174 -10.34 -24.66 -0.19
C GLN A 174 -10.00 -24.12 1.21
N GLU A 175 -10.43 -24.81 2.25
CA GLU A 175 -9.99 -24.52 3.62
C GLU A 175 -8.47 -24.61 3.72
N ARG A 176 -7.85 -23.57 4.27
CA ARG A 176 -6.41 -23.45 4.52
C ARG A 176 -6.16 -23.11 5.98
N GLU A 177 -4.99 -23.48 6.49
CA GLU A 177 -4.52 -23.05 7.80
C GLU A 177 -3.64 -21.80 7.61
N ILE A 178 -4.13 -20.64 8.06
CA ILE A 178 -3.54 -19.33 7.84
C ILE A 178 -2.66 -18.96 9.04
N HIS A 179 -1.44 -18.52 8.77
CA HIS A 179 -0.44 -18.19 9.79
C HIS A 179 0.06 -16.76 9.74
N GLY A 180 -0.09 -16.08 8.62
CA GLY A 180 0.33 -14.71 8.45
C GLY A 180 -0.39 -14.02 7.31
N VAL A 181 -0.52 -12.71 7.41
CA VAL A 181 -1.12 -11.87 6.38
C VAL A 181 -0.31 -10.59 6.25
N CYS A 182 -0.22 -10.05 5.05
CA CYS A 182 0.27 -8.71 4.79
C CYS A 182 -0.67 -8.02 3.79
N VAL A 183 -1.12 -6.81 4.10
CA VAL A 183 -1.96 -6.00 3.22
C VAL A 183 -1.22 -4.73 2.83
N TRP A 184 -1.29 -4.36 1.55
CA TRP A 184 -0.90 -3.07 1.02
C TRP A 184 -2.13 -2.35 0.49
N HIS A 185 -2.50 -1.30 1.19
CA HIS A 185 -3.35 -0.27 0.62
C HIS A 185 -2.49 0.70 -0.21
N ASN A 186 -3.08 1.75 -0.78
CA ASN A 186 -2.29 2.74 -1.51
C ASN A 186 -1.31 3.46 -0.56
N PHE A 187 -0.01 3.20 -0.74
CA PHE A 187 1.10 3.75 0.04
C PHE A 187 1.93 4.79 -0.74
N TYR A 188 1.46 5.25 -1.88
CA TYR A 188 2.20 6.21 -2.71
C TYR A 188 2.37 7.56 -2.05
N GLU A 189 1.49 7.87 -1.10
CA GLU A 189 1.56 8.99 -0.19
C GLU A 189 1.26 8.53 1.23
N PRO A 190 1.84 9.17 2.27
CA PRO A 190 1.54 8.82 3.66
C PRO A 190 0.06 9.02 3.96
N ARG A 191 -0.63 7.95 4.32
CA ARG A 191 -2.05 7.98 4.71
C ARG A 191 -2.37 6.86 5.70
N VAL A 192 -3.50 6.96 6.33
CA VAL A 192 -4.05 5.98 7.26
C VAL A 192 -5.42 5.56 6.77
N TYR A 193 -5.65 4.26 6.61
CA TYR A 193 -6.98 3.73 6.33
C TYR A 193 -7.72 3.47 7.63
N ARG A 194 -9.02 3.82 7.62
CA ARG A 194 -9.91 3.71 8.77
C ARG A 194 -10.63 2.37 8.74
N ASP A 195 -10.92 1.85 9.91
CA ASP A 195 -11.77 0.67 10.10
C ASP A 195 -11.28 -0.55 9.29
N VAL A 196 -9.96 -0.74 9.27
CA VAL A 196 -9.38 -1.93 8.64
C VAL A 196 -9.68 -3.13 9.50
N VAL A 197 -10.46 -4.07 8.95
CA VAL A 197 -10.82 -5.32 9.61
C VAL A 197 -10.52 -6.48 8.69
N CYS A 198 -9.83 -7.50 9.20
CA CYS A 198 -9.58 -8.75 8.49
C CYS A 198 -10.32 -9.90 9.19
N GLN A 199 -11.14 -10.60 8.43
CA GLN A 199 -11.91 -11.74 8.88
C GLN A 199 -11.64 -12.99 8.03
N VAL A 200 -11.75 -14.14 8.65
CA VAL A 200 -11.59 -15.46 8.01
C VAL A 200 -12.84 -16.29 8.28
N SER A 201 -13.36 -16.99 7.26
CA SER A 201 -14.50 -17.87 7.38
C SER A 201 -14.44 -19.01 6.35
N ASN A 202 -15.20 -20.07 6.57
CA ASN A 202 -15.53 -21.07 5.55
C ASN A 202 -16.84 -20.74 4.81
N ASP A 203 -17.62 -19.79 5.35
CA ASP A 203 -18.84 -19.28 4.73
C ASP A 203 -18.54 -18.11 3.79
N PRO A 204 -18.84 -18.20 2.47
CA PRO A 204 -18.61 -17.14 1.51
C PRO A 204 -19.42 -15.86 1.80
N ASP A 205 -20.51 -15.95 2.53
CA ASP A 205 -21.39 -14.82 2.86
C ASP A 205 -20.99 -14.12 4.17
N PHE A 206 -20.07 -14.73 4.95
CA PHE A 206 -19.62 -14.23 6.25
C PHE A 206 -20.77 -14.00 7.24
N ILE A 207 -21.67 -14.98 7.33
CA ILE A 207 -22.77 -15.03 8.30
C ILE A 207 -22.35 -15.89 9.49
N ASP A 208 -21.70 -17.03 9.21
CA ASP A 208 -21.29 -18.02 10.20
C ASP A 208 -19.77 -18.23 10.24
N ASP A 209 -19.26 -18.83 11.33
CA ASP A 209 -17.86 -19.22 11.54
C ASP A 209 -16.83 -18.11 11.28
N ILE A 210 -17.18 -16.87 11.64
CA ILE A 210 -16.34 -15.71 11.42
C ILE A 210 -15.28 -15.60 12.52
N VAL A 211 -14.01 -15.56 12.11
CA VAL A 211 -12.88 -15.27 13.00
C VAL A 211 -12.24 -13.95 12.59
N THR A 212 -12.33 -12.93 13.45
CA THR A 212 -11.63 -11.65 13.23
C THR A 212 -10.18 -11.79 13.67
N VAL A 213 -9.24 -11.58 12.74
CA VAL A 213 -7.79 -11.75 12.96
C VAL A 213 -7.03 -10.41 13.04
N PHE A 214 -7.62 -9.33 12.55
CA PHE A 214 -7.16 -7.96 12.70
C PHE A 214 -8.36 -7.01 12.75
N ASN A 215 -8.31 -5.99 13.62
CA ASN A 215 -9.36 -4.98 13.68
C ASN A 215 -8.83 -3.70 14.35
N ASN A 216 -8.69 -2.60 13.57
CA ASN A 216 -8.30 -1.27 14.07
C ASN A 216 -9.46 -0.28 14.22
N ASP A 217 -10.70 -0.75 14.01
CA ASP A 217 -11.91 0.04 14.21
C ASP A 217 -12.17 0.23 15.72
N HIS A 218 -11.64 1.30 16.28
CA HIS A 218 -11.66 1.55 17.73
C HIS A 218 -13.00 2.10 18.25
N ASP A 219 -13.86 2.62 17.37
CA ASP A 219 -15.15 3.23 17.72
C ASP A 219 -16.36 2.45 17.19
N ASN A 220 -16.11 1.31 16.52
CA ASN A 220 -17.13 0.46 15.90
C ASN A 220 -17.93 1.17 14.79
N SER A 221 -17.31 2.09 14.09
CA SER A 221 -17.98 2.82 13.00
C SER A 221 -18.24 1.94 11.77
N SER A 222 -17.47 0.86 11.56
CA SER A 222 -17.75 -0.18 10.57
C SER A 222 -18.89 -1.12 10.93
N LYS A 223 -19.29 -1.18 12.22
CA LYS A 223 -20.23 -2.14 12.80
C LYS A 223 -19.76 -3.60 12.82
N LEU A 224 -18.45 -3.82 12.71
CA LEU A 224 -17.81 -5.14 12.76
C LEU A 224 -17.23 -5.46 14.14
N GLY A 225 -17.55 -4.68 15.15
CA GLY A 225 -17.05 -4.80 16.52
C GLY A 225 -15.89 -3.84 16.81
N VAL A 226 -15.70 -3.53 18.09
CA VAL A 226 -14.61 -2.66 18.56
C VAL A 226 -13.29 -3.39 18.47
N GLY A 227 -12.36 -2.85 17.70
CA GLY A 227 -11.02 -3.39 17.48
C GLY A 227 -10.04 -3.05 18.61
N LYS A 228 -8.96 -3.85 18.67
CA LYS A 228 -7.84 -3.66 19.62
C LYS A 228 -6.54 -3.27 18.92
N ASP A 229 -6.49 -3.44 17.61
CA ASP A 229 -5.33 -3.11 16.81
C ASP A 229 -5.24 -1.59 16.61
N LYS A 230 -4.04 -1.13 16.28
CA LYS A 230 -3.79 0.29 16.05
C LYS A 230 -3.93 0.63 14.56
N GLU A 231 -4.37 1.86 14.29
CA GLU A 231 -4.19 2.48 12.99
C GLU A 231 -2.70 2.61 12.68
N TYR A 232 -2.34 2.58 11.41
CA TYR A 232 -0.96 2.65 10.96
C TYR A 232 -0.85 3.50 9.70
N ILE A 233 0.33 4.10 9.50
CA ILE A 233 0.63 4.86 8.29
C ILE A 233 1.07 3.88 7.22
N GLU A 234 0.42 3.94 6.06
CA GLU A 234 0.79 3.12 4.92
C GLU A 234 2.20 3.44 4.41
N THR A 235 2.96 2.41 4.18
CA THR A 235 4.32 2.48 3.63
C THR A 235 4.53 1.30 2.67
N ASN A 236 5.67 1.27 2.00
CA ASN A 236 6.08 0.14 1.17
C ASN A 236 6.20 -1.20 1.94
N GLU A 237 6.21 -1.17 3.27
CA GLU A 237 6.24 -2.40 4.08
C GLU A 237 4.88 -3.11 4.12
N GLY A 238 3.78 -2.42 3.74
CA GLY A 238 2.43 -2.88 3.99
C GLY A 238 2.14 -3.04 5.49
N ARG A 239 1.09 -3.77 5.83
CA ARG A 239 0.77 -4.14 7.21
C ARG A 239 0.87 -5.66 7.40
N PRO A 240 2.04 -6.19 7.79
CA PRO A 240 2.18 -7.58 8.15
C PRO A 240 1.64 -7.82 9.56
N PHE A 241 0.92 -8.94 9.76
CA PHE A 241 0.51 -9.40 11.09
C PHE A 241 0.43 -10.93 11.16
N PRO A 242 0.78 -11.54 12.32
CA PRO A 242 0.67 -12.97 12.52
C PRO A 242 -0.79 -13.39 12.71
N VAL A 243 -1.12 -14.59 12.27
CA VAL A 243 -2.40 -15.25 12.49
C VAL A 243 -2.13 -16.58 13.19
N ASN A 244 -2.93 -16.93 14.21
CA ASN A 244 -2.70 -18.11 15.05
C ASN A 244 -3.34 -19.36 14.46
N ALA A 245 -2.85 -19.82 13.30
CA ALA A 245 -3.30 -21.07 12.66
C ALA A 245 -4.84 -21.14 12.47
N VAL A 246 -5.44 -20.00 12.07
CA VAL A 246 -6.87 -19.94 11.80
C VAL A 246 -7.17 -20.69 10.51
N LYS A 247 -8.21 -21.53 10.53
CA LYS A 247 -8.66 -22.27 9.36
C LYS A 247 -9.81 -21.55 8.68
N GLY A 248 -9.75 -21.45 7.37
CA GLY A 248 -10.80 -20.89 6.53
C GLY A 248 -10.45 -20.91 5.06
N ARG A 249 -11.48 -20.83 4.23
CA ARG A 249 -11.36 -20.73 2.78
C ARG A 249 -11.37 -19.29 2.30
N TYR A 250 -12.15 -18.45 2.96
CA TYR A 250 -12.35 -17.06 2.57
C TYR A 250 -11.67 -16.11 3.53
N VAL A 251 -10.96 -15.11 2.99
CA VAL A 251 -10.38 -14.02 3.77
C VAL A 251 -10.96 -12.72 3.27
N ARG A 252 -11.59 -11.95 4.16
CA ARG A 252 -12.25 -10.69 3.80
C ARG A 252 -11.60 -9.54 4.54
N PHE A 253 -11.22 -8.50 3.78
CA PHE A 253 -10.75 -7.23 4.31
C PHE A 253 -11.79 -6.16 4.12
N TYR A 254 -11.97 -5.37 5.15
CA TYR A 254 -12.84 -4.19 5.16
C TYR A 254 -11.98 -2.94 5.35
N SER A 255 -12.45 -1.81 4.83
CA SER A 255 -11.93 -0.47 5.12
C SER A 255 -13.03 0.57 4.92
N ARG A 256 -12.83 1.77 5.47
CA ARG A 256 -13.82 2.85 5.41
C ARG A 256 -13.15 4.19 5.13
N GLY A 257 -12.64 4.35 3.92
CA GLY A 257 -11.90 5.53 3.50
C GLY A 257 -10.55 5.67 4.20
N ASN A 258 -9.91 6.81 4.02
CA ASN A 258 -8.59 7.09 4.57
C ASN A 258 -8.43 8.57 4.94
N THR A 259 -7.28 8.98 5.45
CA THR A 259 -7.02 10.36 5.89
C THR A 259 -6.88 11.36 4.74
N ALA A 260 -6.68 10.90 3.51
CA ALA A 260 -6.56 11.75 2.32
C ALA A 260 -7.91 11.94 1.60
N ASN A 261 -8.76 10.91 1.58
CA ASN A 261 -10.08 10.94 0.94
C ASN A 261 -11.02 9.87 1.53
N GLU A 262 -12.24 9.78 1.00
CA GLU A 262 -13.24 8.81 1.46
C GLU A 262 -13.20 7.47 0.70
N MET A 263 -12.25 7.29 -0.25
CA MET A 263 -12.14 6.10 -1.08
C MET A 263 -11.37 4.99 -0.38
N ASN A 264 -11.63 3.76 -0.79
CA ASN A 264 -10.94 2.56 -0.32
C ASN A 264 -10.01 2.06 -1.42
N HIS A 265 -8.75 1.79 -1.10
CA HIS A 265 -7.77 1.37 -2.10
C HIS A 265 -7.06 0.11 -1.64
N TYR A 266 -6.82 -0.81 -2.55
CA TYR A 266 -6.02 -2.01 -2.32
C TYR A 266 -5.00 -2.17 -3.44
N ILE A 267 -3.76 -2.51 -3.10
CA ILE A 267 -2.70 -2.87 -4.04
C ILE A 267 -2.53 -4.39 -4.02
N GLU A 268 -2.23 -4.96 -2.85
CA GLU A 268 -1.94 -6.39 -2.73
C GLU A 268 -2.35 -6.92 -1.35
N ILE A 269 -2.77 -8.19 -1.30
CA ILE A 269 -3.02 -8.92 -0.06
C ILE A 269 -2.34 -10.28 -0.15
N GLU A 270 -1.29 -10.45 0.64
CA GLU A 270 -0.57 -11.71 0.77
C GLU A 270 -1.06 -12.49 1.99
N ILE A 271 -1.47 -13.74 1.78
CA ILE A 271 -1.94 -14.66 2.82
C ILE A 271 -0.99 -15.85 2.84
N TYR A 272 -0.45 -16.16 4.01
CA TYR A 272 0.54 -17.19 4.20
C TYR A 272 0.05 -18.29 5.12
N GLY A 273 0.37 -19.54 4.74
CA GLY A 273 -0.07 -20.72 5.51
C GLY A 273 0.31 -22.03 4.84
N ARG A 274 -0.60 -23.02 4.99
CA ARG A 274 -0.49 -24.33 4.36
C ARG A 274 -1.85 -24.91 3.95
#